data_a7606851fddee28fe1fddcc86d93c9e2
#
_entry.id   a7606851fddee28fe1fddcc86d93c9e2
#
_cell.length_a   1.000
_cell.length_b   1.000
_cell.length_c   1.000
_cell.angle_alpha   90.00
_cell.angle_beta   90.00
_cell.angle_gamma   90.00
#
_symmetry.space_group_name_H-M   'P 1'
#
loop_
_entity.id
_entity.type
_entity.pdbx_description
1 polymer ?
#
loop_
_entity_poly.entity_id
_entity_poly.type
_entity_poly.pdbx_seq_one_letter_code
_entity_poly.pdbx_strand_id
1 'polypeptide(L)'
;MGGVFAYWTQELQVHNEFKTARYDTTIEEKFVPPDNWKPGEEINKDVWIANKGTVPVFAKVVLHQEWVRKEDVKDLDGSVIPPAAGEKFPLFFETKEGSEYAAQIAWGENVVLLASGKKSNIDLGVPTVGQIEDARGKWLLVSDVPDQNGDYLLYYIGMIEESGQSPLIVDSVTMNPLIQPSIVQKDTIYDKAKEDWVTTSKRNSTYDYECSKYTMLVTGTTVQATSDAVKEIFGTDNDNPEVVNYLANHAVNPADL
;
A
#
# COMPACT_ATOMS: atom_id res chain seq x y z
N MET A 1 -10.43 29.01 -2.97
CA MET A 1 -10.06 27.74 -3.64
C MET A 1 -9.10 27.04 -2.72
N GLY A 2 -9.59 26.05 -1.98
CA GLY A 2 -8.74 25.15 -1.19
C GLY A 2 -8.19 24.06 -2.11
N GLY A 3 -6.89 23.97 -2.23
CA GLY A 3 -6.25 22.88 -2.94
C GLY A 3 -6.16 21.67 -2.02
N VAL A 4 -6.42 20.47 -2.53
CA VAL A 4 -6.06 19.21 -1.85
C VAL A 4 -4.53 19.10 -1.94
N PHE A 5 -3.85 19.28 -0.81
CA PHE A 5 -2.42 19.06 -0.72
C PHE A 5 -2.19 17.64 -0.19
N ALA A 6 -1.83 16.73 -1.08
CA ALA A 6 -1.31 15.44 -0.69
C ALA A 6 0.22 15.53 -0.61
N TYR A 7 0.79 15.21 0.54
CA TYR A 7 2.24 15.15 0.73
C TYR A 7 2.68 13.69 0.78
N TRP A 8 3.70 13.38 0.02
CA TRP A 8 4.33 12.07 0.03
C TRP A 8 5.51 12.05 0.99
N THR A 9 5.56 11.07 1.85
CA THR A 9 6.74 10.76 2.65
C THR A 9 7.01 9.28 2.51
N GLN A 10 8.23 8.93 2.20
CA GLN A 10 8.70 7.56 2.17
C GLN A 10 9.74 7.36 3.25
N GLU A 11 9.59 6.31 4.02
CA GLU A 11 10.58 5.78 4.93
C GLU A 11 10.92 4.37 4.45
N LEU A 12 12.17 4.15 4.06
CA LEU A 12 12.69 2.85 3.66
C LEU A 12 13.43 2.26 4.84
N GLN A 13 13.01 1.09 5.31
CA GLN A 13 13.74 0.33 6.32
C GLN A 13 14.20 -0.99 5.72
N VAL A 14 15.49 -1.23 5.76
CA VAL A 14 16.09 -2.54 5.47
C VAL A 14 16.68 -3.09 6.77
N HIS A 15 16.22 -4.25 7.19
CA HIS A 15 16.75 -4.93 8.35
C HIS A 15 17.62 -6.11 7.90
N ASN A 16 18.91 -6.08 8.25
CA ASN A 16 19.87 -7.11 7.86
C ASN A 16 20.56 -7.67 9.10
N GLU A 17 20.44 -8.98 9.32
CA GLU A 17 21.16 -9.68 10.37
C GLU A 17 21.90 -10.90 9.77
N PHE A 18 23.21 -10.75 9.39
CA PHE A 18 24.15 -11.91 9.29
C PHE A 18 25.63 -11.50 9.25
N LYS A 19 26.53 -12.38 9.77
CA LYS A 19 27.89 -12.02 10.19
C LYS A 19 29.06 -12.49 9.32
N THR A 20 28.93 -13.23 8.21
CA THR A 20 30.10 -13.85 7.55
C THR A 20 30.17 -13.77 6.02
N ALA A 21 29.09 -13.54 5.31
CA ALA A 21 29.12 -13.26 3.87
C ALA A 21 28.76 -11.77 3.67
N ARG A 22 29.19 -11.16 2.57
CA ARG A 22 28.78 -9.79 2.26
C ARG A 22 27.30 -9.80 1.88
N TYR A 23 26.50 -9.47 2.84
CA TYR A 23 25.08 -9.31 2.71
C TYR A 23 24.78 -7.82 2.49
N ASP A 24 24.27 -7.47 1.32
CA ASP A 24 24.04 -6.07 0.93
C ASP A 24 22.82 -6.01 0.01
N THR A 25 21.66 -5.71 0.58
CA THR A 25 20.42 -5.59 -0.16
C THR A 25 19.80 -4.23 0.08
N THR A 26 19.19 -3.66 -0.96
CA THR A 26 18.53 -2.37 -0.90
C THR A 26 17.16 -2.44 -1.56
N ILE A 27 16.21 -1.65 -1.03
CA ILE A 27 15.02 -1.28 -1.79
C ILE A 27 15.43 -0.12 -2.68
N GLU A 28 15.28 -0.30 -3.97
CA GLU A 28 15.50 0.73 -4.96
C GLU A 28 14.15 1.31 -5.38
N GLU A 29 14.13 2.59 -5.61
CA GLU A 29 12.92 3.31 -5.98
C GLU A 29 13.20 4.36 -7.05
N LYS A 30 12.27 4.46 -7.99
CA LYS A 30 12.23 5.53 -8.95
C LYS A 30 10.91 6.29 -8.78
N PHE A 31 10.99 7.37 -8.05
CA PHE A 31 9.82 8.14 -7.63
C PHE A 31 10.15 9.64 -7.58
N VAL A 32 9.22 10.45 -8.09
CA VAL A 32 9.26 11.91 -7.96
C VAL A 32 7.95 12.33 -7.28
N PRO A 33 8.00 12.76 -6.01
CA PRO A 33 6.79 13.20 -5.31
C PRO A 33 6.19 14.42 -6.01
N PRO A 34 4.88 14.45 -6.28
CA PRO A 34 4.23 15.60 -6.84
C PRO A 34 4.06 16.70 -5.79
N ASP A 35 4.25 17.95 -6.18
CA ASP A 35 3.96 19.11 -5.32
C ASP A 35 2.46 19.22 -4.99
N ASN A 36 1.60 18.74 -5.88
CA ASN A 36 0.15 18.82 -5.74
C ASN A 36 -0.50 17.67 -6.52
N TRP A 37 -0.72 16.56 -5.83
CA TRP A 37 -1.37 15.39 -6.41
C TRP A 37 -2.88 15.64 -6.59
N LYS A 38 -3.39 15.36 -7.78
CA LYS A 38 -4.77 15.65 -8.15
C LYS A 38 -5.60 14.38 -8.28
N PRO A 39 -6.92 14.47 -8.01
CA PRO A 39 -7.83 13.36 -8.29
C PRO A 39 -7.72 12.88 -9.73
N GLY A 40 -7.60 11.57 -9.91
CA GLY A 40 -7.40 10.92 -11.20
C GLY A 40 -5.97 10.96 -11.75
N GLU A 41 -5.05 11.63 -11.06
CA GLU A 41 -3.65 11.67 -11.48
C GLU A 41 -2.91 10.42 -11.03
N GLU A 42 -2.21 9.81 -11.97
CA GLU A 42 -1.32 8.68 -11.77
C GLU A 42 0.11 9.17 -11.56
N ILE A 43 0.78 8.61 -10.56
CA ILE A 43 2.17 8.91 -10.23
C ILE A 43 2.99 7.64 -10.35
N ASN A 44 4.04 7.69 -11.18
CA ASN A 44 4.99 6.59 -11.29
C ASN A 44 5.72 6.36 -9.97
N LYS A 45 5.79 5.09 -9.54
CA LYS A 45 6.47 4.67 -8.31
C LYS A 45 7.07 3.28 -8.50
N ASP A 46 8.07 3.19 -9.37
CA ASP A 46 8.79 1.92 -9.56
C ASP A 46 9.51 1.54 -8.26
N VAL A 47 9.26 0.33 -7.76
CA VAL A 47 9.91 -0.20 -6.55
C VAL A 47 10.39 -1.62 -6.80
N TRP A 48 11.65 -1.92 -6.47
CA TRP A 48 12.22 -3.26 -6.55
C TRP A 48 13.28 -3.47 -5.46
N ILE A 49 13.69 -4.73 -5.26
CA ILE A 49 14.80 -5.07 -4.37
C ILE A 49 16.03 -5.40 -5.22
N ALA A 50 17.16 -4.79 -4.88
CA ALA A 50 18.47 -5.11 -5.47
C ALA A 50 19.34 -5.84 -4.45
N ASN A 51 19.99 -6.91 -4.89
CA ASN A 51 21.00 -7.65 -4.14
C ASN A 51 22.39 -7.20 -4.62
N LYS A 52 23.07 -6.38 -3.83
CA LYS A 52 24.45 -5.91 -4.07
C LYS A 52 25.49 -6.78 -3.33
N GLY A 53 25.01 -7.80 -2.65
CA GLY A 53 25.82 -8.78 -1.92
C GLY A 53 26.39 -9.86 -2.81
N THR A 54 27.06 -10.84 -2.17
CA THR A 54 27.72 -11.96 -2.84
C THR A 54 26.99 -13.29 -2.63
N VAL A 55 25.84 -13.27 -1.99
CA VAL A 55 25.03 -14.47 -1.75
C VAL A 55 23.60 -14.26 -2.25
N PRO A 56 22.95 -15.30 -2.78
CA PRO A 56 21.56 -15.23 -3.17
C PRO A 56 20.66 -15.03 -1.96
N VAL A 57 19.56 -14.28 -2.14
CA VAL A 57 18.62 -13.97 -1.07
C VAL A 57 17.20 -14.26 -1.48
N PHE A 58 16.37 -14.64 -0.51
CA PHE A 58 14.92 -14.52 -0.59
C PHE A 58 14.46 -13.18 -0.05
N ALA A 59 13.29 -12.73 -0.53
CA ALA A 59 12.75 -11.44 -0.14
C ALA A 59 11.26 -11.51 0.15
N LYS A 60 10.84 -10.79 1.19
CA LYS A 60 9.44 -10.42 1.44
C LYS A 60 9.32 -8.91 1.60
N VAL A 61 8.15 -8.39 1.29
CA VAL A 61 7.84 -6.95 1.39
C VAL A 61 6.52 -6.78 2.10
N VAL A 62 6.49 -5.84 3.03
CA VAL A 62 5.27 -5.26 3.57
C VAL A 62 5.13 -3.86 3.00
N LEU A 63 4.02 -3.61 2.32
CA LEU A 63 3.68 -2.30 1.81
C LEU A 63 2.53 -1.75 2.64
N HIS A 64 2.77 -0.65 3.33
CA HIS A 64 1.80 0.06 4.15
C HIS A 64 1.24 1.27 3.42
N GLN A 65 -0.07 1.48 3.51
CA GLN A 65 -0.75 2.68 3.03
C GLN A 65 -1.48 3.37 4.16
N GLU A 66 -1.44 4.70 4.17
CA GLU A 66 -2.31 5.49 5.05
C GLU A 66 -2.66 6.85 4.45
N TRP A 67 -3.82 7.34 4.82
CA TRP A 67 -4.25 8.71 4.64
C TRP A 67 -4.47 9.36 6.00
N VAL A 68 -3.87 10.52 6.26
CA VAL A 68 -3.97 11.22 7.54
C VAL A 68 -4.38 12.68 7.31
N ARG A 69 -5.42 13.14 8.01
CA ARG A 69 -5.81 14.55 8.01
C ARG A 69 -4.71 15.39 8.67
N LYS A 70 -4.28 16.45 8.03
CA LYS A 70 -3.22 17.33 8.55
C LYS A 70 -3.74 18.52 9.33
N GLU A 71 -4.89 19.04 8.94
CA GLU A 71 -5.52 20.21 9.53
C GLU A 71 -7.02 19.95 9.66
N ASP A 72 -7.63 20.50 10.72
CA ASP A 72 -9.08 20.41 10.89
C ASP A 72 -9.81 21.12 9.77
N VAL A 73 -10.73 20.43 9.12
CA VAL A 73 -11.71 21.02 8.22
C VAL A 73 -12.98 21.29 9.00
N LYS A 74 -13.47 22.51 8.96
CA LYS A 74 -14.65 22.92 9.75
C LYS A 74 -15.89 23.01 8.88
N ASP A 75 -17.00 22.52 9.44
CA ASP A 75 -18.32 22.71 8.87
C ASP A 75 -18.80 24.17 9.06
N LEU A 76 -19.95 24.49 8.50
CA LEU A 76 -20.56 25.83 8.52
C LEU A 76 -20.94 26.30 9.93
N ASP A 77 -21.18 25.39 10.86
CA ASP A 77 -21.48 25.65 12.26
C ASP A 77 -20.21 25.72 13.14
N GLY A 78 -19.02 25.53 12.54
CA GLY A 78 -17.72 25.54 13.22
C GLY A 78 -17.31 24.22 13.82
N SER A 79 -18.12 23.16 13.73
CA SER A 79 -17.74 21.81 14.13
C SER A 79 -16.65 21.25 13.21
N VAL A 80 -15.83 20.33 13.74
CA VAL A 80 -14.81 19.64 12.94
C VAL A 80 -15.47 18.53 12.13
N ILE A 81 -15.18 18.50 10.83
CA ILE A 81 -15.59 17.39 9.94
C ILE A 81 -14.65 16.21 10.16
N PRO A 82 -15.15 15.03 10.56
CA PRO A 82 -14.30 13.85 10.73
C PRO A 82 -13.66 13.37 9.41
N PRO A 83 -12.44 12.81 9.47
CA PRO A 83 -11.57 12.69 10.64
C PRO A 83 -10.95 14.04 11.03
N ALA A 84 -10.63 14.23 12.32
CA ALA A 84 -9.94 15.41 12.81
C ALA A 84 -8.44 15.41 12.42
N ALA A 85 -7.75 16.52 12.65
CA ALA A 85 -6.31 16.60 12.41
C ALA A 85 -5.55 15.50 13.17
N GLY A 86 -4.68 14.78 12.49
CA GLY A 86 -3.93 13.65 13.03
C GLY A 86 -4.65 12.29 12.93
N GLU A 87 -5.94 12.27 12.63
CA GLU A 87 -6.68 11.02 12.45
C GLU A 87 -6.57 10.46 11.04
N LYS A 88 -6.74 9.13 10.92
CA LYS A 88 -6.68 8.41 9.65
C LYS A 88 -8.02 8.44 8.92
N PHE A 89 -7.96 8.61 7.62
CA PHE A 89 -9.06 8.30 6.74
C PHE A 89 -9.12 6.80 6.45
N PRO A 90 -10.29 6.25 6.12
CA PRO A 90 -10.37 4.90 5.57
C PRO A 90 -9.64 4.85 4.22
N LEU A 91 -9.03 3.70 3.92
CA LEU A 91 -8.41 3.45 2.60
C LEU A 91 -9.45 3.25 1.50
N PHE A 92 -10.67 2.96 1.88
CA PHE A 92 -11.83 2.73 1.00
C PHE A 92 -12.98 3.65 1.35
N PHE A 93 -13.80 3.94 0.38
CA PHE A 93 -15.08 4.60 0.57
C PHE A 93 -16.17 3.91 -0.27
N GLU A 94 -17.41 3.97 0.22
CA GLU A 94 -18.54 3.37 -0.46
C GLU A 94 -19.09 4.29 -1.54
N THR A 95 -19.32 3.72 -2.71
CA THR A 95 -20.01 4.35 -3.83
C THR A 95 -21.31 3.62 -4.15
N LYS A 96 -22.09 4.11 -5.10
CA LYS A 96 -23.29 3.39 -5.58
C LYS A 96 -22.94 2.09 -6.30
N GLU A 97 -21.73 1.99 -6.83
CA GLU A 97 -21.23 0.85 -7.60
C GLU A 97 -20.44 -0.13 -6.74
N GLY A 98 -20.21 0.22 -5.49
CA GLY A 98 -19.47 -0.57 -4.52
C GLY A 98 -18.39 0.25 -3.83
N SER A 99 -17.50 -0.44 -3.16
CA SER A 99 -16.43 0.13 -2.40
C SER A 99 -15.20 0.37 -3.30
N GLU A 100 -14.60 1.53 -3.22
CA GLU A 100 -13.45 1.93 -4.02
C GLU A 100 -12.27 2.39 -3.16
N TYR A 101 -11.05 2.20 -3.65
CA TYR A 101 -9.83 2.70 -2.99
C TYR A 101 -9.72 4.22 -3.14
N ALA A 102 -9.29 4.90 -2.08
CA ALA A 102 -8.94 6.31 -2.13
C ALA A 102 -7.65 6.56 -2.93
N ALA A 103 -6.70 5.62 -2.87
CA ALA A 103 -5.56 5.55 -3.77
C ALA A 103 -5.42 4.10 -4.27
N GLN A 104 -5.33 3.93 -5.57
CA GLN A 104 -5.19 2.63 -6.20
C GLN A 104 -3.73 2.38 -6.56
N ILE A 105 -3.19 1.25 -6.11
CA ILE A 105 -1.85 0.78 -6.49
C ILE A 105 -1.97 0.01 -7.81
N ALA A 106 -1.15 0.38 -8.79
CA ALA A 106 -0.83 -0.47 -9.91
C ALA A 106 0.38 -1.32 -9.53
N TRP A 107 0.15 -2.61 -9.42
CA TRP A 107 1.22 -3.56 -9.14
C TRP A 107 2.10 -3.78 -10.37
N GLY A 108 3.35 -4.13 -10.17
CA GLY A 108 4.25 -4.49 -11.27
C GLY A 108 3.69 -5.68 -12.09
N GLU A 109 4.05 -5.76 -13.37
CA GLU A 109 3.55 -6.81 -14.30
C GLU A 109 3.84 -8.25 -13.83
N ASN A 110 4.86 -8.42 -13.00
CA ASN A 110 5.26 -9.70 -12.41
C ASN A 110 4.76 -9.87 -10.98
N VAL A 111 3.67 -9.21 -10.59
CA VAL A 111 2.96 -9.46 -9.34
C VAL A 111 1.76 -10.34 -9.61
N VAL A 112 1.69 -11.49 -8.94
CA VAL A 112 0.60 -12.46 -9.02
C VAL A 112 -0.21 -12.38 -7.74
N LEU A 113 -1.51 -12.19 -7.87
CA LEU A 113 -2.43 -12.18 -6.74
C LEU A 113 -2.79 -13.60 -6.31
N LEU A 114 -2.56 -13.94 -5.05
CA LEU A 114 -2.92 -15.25 -4.49
C LEU A 114 -4.43 -15.39 -4.30
N ALA A 115 -5.07 -14.38 -3.69
CA ALA A 115 -6.50 -14.38 -3.46
C ALA A 115 -7.08 -12.99 -3.60
N SER A 116 -8.23 -12.88 -4.25
CA SER A 116 -9.00 -11.65 -4.28
C SER A 116 -9.73 -11.49 -2.95
N GLY A 117 -9.32 -10.52 -2.14
CA GLY A 117 -9.92 -10.24 -0.85
C GLY A 117 -11.30 -9.62 -0.99
N LYS A 118 -12.26 -10.06 -0.19
CA LYS A 118 -13.50 -9.30 0.03
C LYS A 118 -13.25 -8.27 1.12
N LYS A 119 -13.64 -7.03 0.88
CA LYS A 119 -13.43 -5.85 1.73
C LYS A 119 -13.89 -5.95 3.20
N SER A 120 -14.56 -7.01 3.62
CA SER A 120 -15.10 -7.18 4.98
C SER A 120 -14.64 -8.43 5.74
N ASN A 121 -14.05 -9.40 5.06
CA ASN A 121 -13.53 -10.62 5.69
C ASN A 121 -12.34 -11.08 4.85
N ILE A 122 -11.15 -10.70 5.26
CA ILE A 122 -9.91 -11.19 4.67
C ILE A 122 -9.74 -12.64 5.14
N ASP A 123 -10.36 -13.55 4.42
CA ASP A 123 -9.95 -14.94 4.45
C ASP A 123 -8.72 -15.03 3.55
N LEU A 124 -7.56 -14.82 4.14
CA LEU A 124 -6.28 -15.02 3.48
C LEU A 124 -6.20 -16.51 3.18
N GLY A 125 -6.63 -16.88 1.97
CA GLY A 125 -6.61 -18.27 1.54
C GLY A 125 -5.22 -18.86 1.75
N VAL A 126 -5.15 -20.09 2.25
CA VAL A 126 -3.89 -20.83 2.29
C VAL A 126 -3.52 -21.16 0.84
N PRO A 127 -2.37 -20.67 0.31
CA PRO A 127 -1.98 -20.96 -1.06
C PRO A 127 -1.70 -22.46 -1.21
N THR A 128 -2.12 -23.02 -2.30
CA THR A 128 -1.67 -24.35 -2.68
C THR A 128 -0.24 -24.29 -3.22
N VAL A 129 0.52 -25.36 -3.10
CA VAL A 129 1.88 -25.45 -3.67
C VAL A 129 1.87 -25.09 -5.17
N GLY A 130 0.84 -25.50 -5.92
CA GLY A 130 0.72 -25.18 -7.35
C GLY A 130 0.59 -23.68 -7.61
N GLN A 131 -0.19 -22.94 -6.80
CA GLN A 131 -0.30 -21.48 -6.93
C GLN A 131 1.02 -20.77 -6.62
N ILE A 132 1.80 -21.30 -5.65
CA ILE A 132 3.12 -20.75 -5.34
C ILE A 132 4.09 -21.04 -6.49
N GLU A 133 4.06 -22.23 -7.09
CA GLU A 133 4.88 -22.59 -8.24
C GLU A 133 4.58 -21.75 -9.48
N ASP A 134 3.31 -21.44 -9.74
CA ASP A 134 2.88 -20.56 -10.83
C ASP A 134 3.40 -19.12 -10.68
N ALA A 135 3.70 -18.72 -9.45
CA ALA A 135 4.32 -17.43 -9.13
C ALA A 135 5.86 -17.46 -9.18
N ARG A 136 6.50 -18.55 -9.61
CA ARG A 136 7.96 -18.67 -9.65
C ARG A 136 8.61 -17.57 -10.49
N GLY A 137 9.61 -16.89 -9.90
CA GLY A 137 10.27 -15.72 -10.50
C GLY A 137 9.43 -14.43 -10.46
N LYS A 138 8.34 -14.42 -9.71
CA LYS A 138 7.41 -13.30 -9.56
C LYS A 138 7.18 -12.97 -8.08
N TRP A 139 6.57 -11.82 -7.85
CA TRP A 139 6.03 -11.47 -6.54
C TRP A 139 4.65 -12.10 -6.34
N LEU A 140 4.46 -12.78 -5.23
CA LEU A 140 3.17 -13.30 -4.79
C LEU A 140 2.56 -12.31 -3.81
N LEU A 141 1.52 -11.59 -4.24
CA LEU A 141 0.71 -10.73 -3.39
C LEU A 141 -0.33 -11.59 -2.67
N VAL A 142 -0.28 -11.62 -1.35
CA VAL A 142 -1.14 -12.49 -0.53
C VAL A 142 -2.61 -12.09 -0.63
N SER A 143 -2.89 -10.78 -0.67
CA SER A 143 -4.24 -10.23 -0.86
C SER A 143 -4.17 -8.88 -1.56
N ASP A 144 -5.14 -8.58 -2.43
CA ASP A 144 -5.34 -7.26 -3.05
C ASP A 144 -6.04 -6.26 -2.12
N VAL A 145 -6.46 -6.72 -0.94
CA VAL A 145 -7.02 -5.88 0.12
C VAL A 145 -6.02 -5.84 1.27
N PRO A 146 -5.65 -4.66 1.77
CA PRO A 146 -4.76 -4.56 2.91
C PRO A 146 -5.41 -5.11 4.17
N ASP A 147 -4.60 -5.48 5.13
CA ASP A 147 -5.06 -5.84 6.46
C ASP A 147 -5.66 -4.64 7.20
N GLN A 148 -6.09 -4.84 8.45
CA GLN A 148 -6.67 -3.79 9.30
C GLN A 148 -5.72 -2.63 9.62
N ASN A 149 -4.40 -2.82 9.41
CA ASN A 149 -3.37 -1.80 9.61
C ASN A 149 -3.10 -1.00 8.32
N GLY A 150 -3.57 -1.47 7.18
CA GLY A 150 -3.29 -0.91 5.85
C GLY A 150 -2.11 -1.58 5.15
N ASP A 151 -1.74 -2.82 5.55
CA ASP A 151 -0.57 -3.53 5.10
C ASP A 151 -0.91 -4.57 4.02
N TYR A 152 -0.08 -4.61 2.97
CA TYR A 152 -0.04 -5.66 1.97
C TYR A 152 1.22 -6.49 2.16
N LEU A 153 1.11 -7.80 2.08
CA LEU A 153 2.23 -8.72 2.20
C LEU A 153 2.53 -9.35 0.85
N LEU A 154 3.80 -9.28 0.44
CA LEU A 154 4.30 -9.86 -0.79
C LEU A 154 5.53 -10.73 -0.50
N TYR A 155 5.63 -11.86 -1.22
CA TYR A 155 6.82 -12.71 -1.22
C TYR A 155 7.37 -12.82 -2.64
N TYR A 156 8.67 -12.68 -2.81
CA TYR A 156 9.31 -13.02 -4.07
C TYR A 156 9.50 -14.55 -4.14
N ILE A 157 8.86 -15.18 -5.10
CA ILE A 157 8.92 -16.65 -5.28
C ILE A 157 10.10 -16.99 -6.18
N GLY A 158 11.29 -16.77 -5.66
CA GLY A 158 12.56 -16.99 -6.32
C GLY A 158 13.70 -16.44 -5.49
N MET A 159 14.92 -16.67 -5.93
CA MET A 159 16.11 -16.07 -5.35
C MET A 159 16.51 -14.83 -6.14
N ILE A 160 16.94 -13.80 -5.43
CA ILE A 160 17.62 -12.67 -6.05
C ILE A 160 19.10 -12.99 -5.98
N GLU A 161 19.65 -13.35 -7.11
CA GLU A 161 21.06 -13.77 -7.23
C GLU A 161 22.03 -12.64 -6.89
N GLU A 162 23.31 -12.98 -6.73
CA GLU A 162 24.39 -12.02 -6.57
C GLU A 162 24.33 -10.96 -7.67
N SER A 163 24.42 -9.67 -7.27
CA SER A 163 24.33 -8.53 -8.19
C SER A 163 23.04 -8.47 -9.02
N GLY A 164 22.01 -9.22 -8.61
CA GLY A 164 20.71 -9.28 -9.26
C GLY A 164 19.70 -8.33 -8.66
N GLN A 165 18.52 -8.30 -9.26
CA GLN A 165 17.38 -7.53 -8.76
C GLN A 165 16.06 -8.28 -8.97
N SER A 166 15.07 -7.99 -8.14
CA SER A 166 13.71 -8.50 -8.33
C SER A 166 12.99 -7.75 -9.46
N PRO A 167 11.90 -8.32 -10.00
CA PRO A 167 10.94 -7.55 -10.78
C PRO A 167 10.34 -6.38 -9.97
N LEU A 168 9.68 -5.44 -10.65
CA LEU A 168 8.94 -4.36 -9.99
C LEU A 168 7.85 -4.91 -9.08
N ILE A 169 7.74 -4.33 -7.89
CA ILE A 169 6.68 -4.58 -6.92
C ILE A 169 5.50 -3.65 -7.18
N VAL A 170 5.80 -2.37 -7.30
CA VAL A 170 4.84 -1.31 -7.61
C VAL A 170 5.28 -0.64 -8.90
N ASP A 171 4.33 -0.28 -9.73
CA ASP A 171 4.51 0.49 -10.96
C ASP A 171 4.06 1.93 -10.76
N SER A 172 2.82 2.13 -10.29
CA SER A 172 2.27 3.46 -10.09
C SER A 172 1.20 3.49 -8.99
N VAL A 173 0.80 4.70 -8.62
CA VAL A 173 -0.32 4.94 -7.70
C VAL A 173 -1.20 6.03 -8.27
N THR A 174 -2.52 5.77 -8.30
CA THR A 174 -3.52 6.71 -8.82
C THR A 174 -4.44 7.18 -7.72
N MET A 175 -4.58 8.51 -7.53
CA MET A 175 -5.61 9.05 -6.66
C MET A 175 -6.99 8.83 -7.28
N ASN A 176 -7.95 8.35 -6.49
CA ASN A 176 -9.31 8.14 -7.00
C ASN A 176 -9.91 9.45 -7.53
N PRO A 177 -10.46 9.46 -8.75
CA PRO A 177 -11.04 10.67 -9.34
C PRO A 177 -12.27 11.22 -8.60
N LEU A 178 -12.91 10.43 -7.74
CA LEU A 178 -14.06 10.85 -6.92
C LEU A 178 -13.64 11.65 -5.68
N ILE A 179 -12.35 11.60 -5.30
CA ILE A 179 -11.83 12.42 -4.20
C ILE A 179 -11.98 13.89 -4.56
N GLN A 180 -12.57 14.66 -3.66
CA GLN A 180 -12.79 16.08 -3.87
C GLN A 180 -12.76 16.84 -2.53
N PRO A 181 -12.42 18.13 -2.53
CA PRO A 181 -12.62 18.95 -1.34
C PRO A 181 -14.11 19.07 -1.04
N SER A 182 -14.44 19.31 0.21
CA SER A 182 -15.82 19.56 0.61
C SER A 182 -16.40 20.79 -0.10
N ILE A 183 -17.64 20.67 -0.57
CA ILE A 183 -18.33 21.70 -1.34
C ILE A 183 -19.46 22.28 -0.49
N VAL A 184 -19.55 23.61 -0.44
CA VAL A 184 -20.70 24.30 0.17
C VAL A 184 -21.76 24.54 -0.90
N GLN A 185 -22.84 23.76 -0.81
CA GLN A 185 -24.04 23.96 -1.62
C GLN A 185 -24.93 25.03 -0.94
N LYS A 186 -25.41 25.97 -1.71
CA LYS A 186 -26.37 26.99 -1.26
C LYS A 186 -27.69 26.85 -2.02
N ASP A 187 -28.75 26.56 -1.29
CA ASP A 187 -30.11 26.49 -1.83
C ASP A 187 -30.89 27.70 -1.35
N THR A 188 -31.44 28.47 -2.29
CA THR A 188 -32.27 29.65 -2.00
C THR A 188 -33.70 29.36 -2.44
N ILE A 189 -34.63 29.34 -1.47
CA ILE A 189 -36.05 29.11 -1.71
C ILE A 189 -36.86 30.28 -1.15
N TYR A 190 -37.97 30.57 -1.80
CA TYR A 190 -38.94 31.56 -1.28
C TYR A 190 -39.82 30.91 -0.19
N ASP A 191 -39.67 31.38 1.03
CA ASP A 191 -40.50 30.92 2.17
C ASP A 191 -41.78 31.75 2.24
N LYS A 192 -42.90 31.18 1.81
CA LYS A 192 -44.19 31.85 1.81
C LYS A 192 -44.69 32.25 3.20
N ALA A 193 -44.23 31.59 4.24
CA ALA A 193 -44.63 31.90 5.62
C ALA A 193 -43.87 33.11 6.17
N LYS A 194 -42.68 33.38 5.67
CA LYS A 194 -41.83 34.52 6.02
C LYS A 194 -41.93 35.65 4.99
N GLU A 195 -42.60 35.39 3.86
CA GLU A 195 -42.67 36.28 2.70
C GLU A 195 -41.29 36.76 2.23
N ASP A 196 -40.26 35.90 2.35
CA ASP A 196 -38.89 36.23 2.04
C ASP A 196 -38.11 35.06 1.43
N TRP A 197 -36.99 35.37 0.79
CA TRP A 197 -36.07 34.40 0.28
C TRP A 197 -35.15 33.86 1.40
N VAL A 198 -35.20 32.56 1.65
CA VAL A 198 -34.38 31.90 2.65
C VAL A 198 -33.27 31.12 1.94
N THR A 199 -32.03 31.47 2.25
CA THR A 199 -30.86 30.74 1.77
C THR A 199 -30.41 29.75 2.86
N THR A 200 -30.41 28.48 2.54
CA THR A 200 -29.81 27.43 3.35
C THR A 200 -28.47 27.05 2.74
N SER A 201 -27.49 26.84 3.58
CA SER A 201 -26.17 26.35 3.16
C SER A 201 -25.91 24.98 3.78
N LYS A 202 -25.44 24.07 2.97
CA LYS A 202 -25.05 22.71 3.41
C LYS A 202 -23.69 22.39 2.83
N ARG A 203 -22.78 21.92 3.67
CA ARG A 203 -21.51 21.37 3.19
C ARG A 203 -21.72 19.91 2.79
N ASN A 204 -21.25 19.55 1.62
CA ASN A 204 -21.12 18.17 1.19
C ASN A 204 -19.67 17.74 1.35
N SER A 205 -19.42 16.82 2.27
CA SER A 205 -18.11 16.25 2.58
C SER A 205 -17.98 14.80 2.10
N THR A 206 -18.86 14.35 1.21
CA THR A 206 -18.76 13.01 0.62
C THR A 206 -17.45 12.92 -0.18
N TYR A 207 -16.64 11.89 0.11
CA TYR A 207 -15.31 11.66 -0.48
C TYR A 207 -14.33 12.82 -0.23
N ASP A 208 -14.49 13.50 0.90
CA ASP A 208 -13.63 14.62 1.30
C ASP A 208 -12.34 14.12 1.95
N TYR A 209 -11.25 14.24 1.20
CA TYR A 209 -9.88 14.02 1.68
C TYR A 209 -9.10 15.35 1.72
N GLU A 210 -9.80 16.48 1.89
CA GLU A 210 -9.22 17.81 2.02
C GLU A 210 -8.20 17.85 3.17
N CYS A 211 -7.09 18.55 2.99
CA CYS A 211 -6.02 18.67 3.97
C CYS A 211 -5.48 17.31 4.44
N SER A 212 -5.49 16.30 3.59
CA SER A 212 -4.93 14.98 3.91
C SER A 212 -3.52 14.81 3.36
N LYS A 213 -2.78 13.89 3.97
CA LYS A 213 -1.51 13.36 3.49
C LYS A 213 -1.66 11.88 3.21
N TYR A 214 -1.28 11.46 2.02
CA TYR A 214 -1.08 10.05 1.70
C TYR A 214 0.36 9.65 1.99
N THR A 215 0.54 8.49 2.59
CA THR A 215 1.84 7.86 2.81
C THR A 215 1.80 6.44 2.30
N MET A 216 2.81 6.05 1.54
CA MET A 216 3.11 4.67 1.19
C MET A 216 4.50 4.35 1.71
N LEU A 217 4.58 3.37 2.60
CA LEU A 217 5.83 2.86 3.16
C LEU A 217 6.07 1.46 2.64
N VAL A 218 7.25 1.21 2.08
CA VAL A 218 7.66 -0.11 1.61
C VAL A 218 8.78 -0.61 2.52
N THR A 219 8.53 -1.71 3.23
CA THR A 219 9.49 -2.36 4.11
C THR A 219 9.87 -3.71 3.54
N GLY A 220 11.13 -3.87 3.17
CA GLY A 220 11.67 -5.13 2.67
C GLY A 220 12.42 -5.89 3.76
N THR A 221 12.17 -7.19 3.86
CA THR A 221 12.99 -8.12 4.62
C THR A 221 13.62 -9.10 3.65
N THR A 222 14.92 -9.20 3.67
CA THR A 222 15.65 -10.17 2.87
C THR A 222 16.38 -11.13 3.79
N VAL A 223 16.61 -12.34 3.32
CA VAL A 223 17.29 -13.39 4.07
C VAL A 223 18.16 -14.20 3.12
N GLN A 224 19.31 -14.65 3.59
CA GLN A 224 20.14 -15.58 2.84
C GLN A 224 19.31 -16.78 2.38
N ALA A 225 19.50 -17.23 1.15
CA ALA A 225 18.69 -18.28 0.54
C ALA A 225 19.00 -19.68 1.09
N THR A 226 19.04 -19.83 2.43
CA THR A 226 19.18 -21.11 3.14
C THR A 226 17.89 -21.48 3.86
N SER A 227 17.63 -22.79 4.00
CA SER A 227 16.41 -23.31 4.63
C SER A 227 16.23 -22.80 6.06
N ASP A 228 17.30 -22.80 6.85
CA ASP A 228 17.24 -22.41 8.26
C ASP A 228 16.98 -20.90 8.40
N ALA A 229 17.68 -20.08 7.60
CA ALA A 229 17.50 -18.64 7.62
C ALA A 229 16.07 -18.23 7.20
N VAL A 230 15.49 -18.88 6.19
CA VAL A 230 14.10 -18.65 5.78
C VAL A 230 13.14 -18.99 6.91
N LYS A 231 13.28 -20.14 7.55
CA LYS A 231 12.39 -20.57 8.65
C LYS A 231 12.51 -19.68 9.88
N GLU A 232 13.71 -19.19 10.18
CA GLU A 232 13.94 -18.31 11.33
C GLU A 232 13.38 -16.90 11.11
N ILE A 233 13.61 -16.32 9.92
CA ILE A 233 13.28 -14.90 9.66
C ILE A 233 11.88 -14.71 9.06
N PHE A 234 11.43 -15.66 8.19
CA PHE A 234 10.11 -15.60 7.56
C PHE A 234 9.07 -16.49 8.26
N GLY A 235 9.46 -17.29 9.25
CA GLY A 235 8.57 -18.19 9.98
C GLY A 235 7.89 -17.54 11.19
N THR A 236 7.50 -16.27 11.08
CA THR A 236 6.78 -15.55 12.15
C THR A 236 5.27 -15.76 12.05
N ASP A 237 4.52 -15.45 13.12
CA ASP A 237 3.05 -15.59 13.14
C ASP A 237 2.33 -14.76 12.08
N ASN A 238 2.98 -13.73 11.54
CA ASN A 238 2.44 -12.87 10.49
C ASN A 238 2.77 -13.36 9.07
N ASP A 239 3.55 -14.43 8.94
CA ASP A 239 3.95 -14.98 7.66
C ASP A 239 3.03 -16.12 7.21
N ASN A 240 2.99 -16.34 5.89
CA ASN A 240 2.25 -17.45 5.32
C ASN A 240 3.11 -18.76 5.39
N PRO A 241 2.73 -19.76 6.20
CA PRO A 241 3.56 -20.92 6.45
C PRO A 241 3.80 -21.78 5.18
N GLU A 242 2.86 -21.83 4.24
CA GLU A 242 3.02 -22.59 3.01
C GLU A 242 4.07 -21.97 2.10
N VAL A 243 4.08 -20.63 2.02
CA VAL A 243 5.11 -19.90 1.26
C VAL A 243 6.47 -20.07 1.92
N VAL A 244 6.54 -19.93 3.24
CA VAL A 244 7.80 -20.12 4.00
C VAL A 244 8.36 -21.52 3.79
N ASN A 245 7.51 -22.56 3.91
CA ASN A 245 7.92 -23.94 3.66
C ASN A 245 8.37 -24.17 2.21
N TYR A 246 7.66 -23.56 1.25
CA TYR A 246 8.04 -23.66 -0.16
C TYR A 246 9.44 -23.06 -0.39
N LEU A 247 9.68 -21.82 0.07
CA LEU A 247 10.97 -21.14 -0.08
C LEU A 247 12.09 -21.94 0.62
N ALA A 248 11.84 -22.43 1.84
CA ALA A 248 12.80 -23.24 2.59
C ALA A 248 13.19 -24.56 1.88
N ASN A 249 12.23 -25.16 1.17
CA ASN A 249 12.48 -26.38 0.39
C ASN A 249 13.20 -26.12 -0.94
N HIS A 250 13.20 -24.87 -1.43
CA HIS A 250 13.89 -24.44 -2.65
C HIS A 250 15.17 -23.63 -2.36
N ALA A 251 15.58 -23.61 -1.09
CA ALA A 251 16.80 -22.96 -0.65
C ALA A 251 18.05 -23.70 -1.15
N VAL A 252 19.14 -22.96 -1.30
CA VAL A 252 20.45 -23.55 -1.65
C VAL A 252 21.07 -24.24 -0.44
N ASN A 253 21.92 -25.21 -0.73
CA ASN A 253 22.70 -25.85 0.34
C ASN A 253 23.71 -24.82 0.87
N PRO A 254 23.85 -24.63 2.19
CA PRO A 254 24.84 -23.73 2.77
C PRO A 254 26.28 -24.00 2.33
N ALA A 255 26.58 -25.24 1.92
CA ALA A 255 27.91 -25.60 1.40
C ALA A 255 28.17 -25.09 -0.02
N ASP A 256 27.15 -24.65 -0.74
CA ASP A 256 27.21 -24.15 -2.12
C ASP A 256 27.18 -22.62 -2.19
N LEU A 257 27.17 -21.96 -1.03
CA LEU A 257 27.23 -20.50 -0.85
C LEU A 257 28.68 -20.08 -0.54
#